data_92a659506baced34895e41be5155c29a
#
_entry.id   92a659506baced34895e41be5155c29a
#
_cell.length_a   1.000
_cell.length_b   1.000
_cell.length_c   1.000
_cell.angle_alpha   90.00
_cell.angle_beta   90.00
_cell.angle_gamma   90.00
#
_symmetry.space_group_name_H-M   'P 1'
#
loop_
_entity.id
_entity.type
_entity.pdbx_description
1 polymer ?
#
loop_
_entity_poly.entity_id
_entity_poly.type
_entity_poly.pdbx_seq_one_letter_code
_entity_poly.pdbx_strand_id
1 'polypeptide(L)'
;MGRFTEIYRELLGVIFPPRCPVCDGLLSPYEHLIHSDCQKKLIEIKQPVCLRCGKTVIAERHEYCDDCRRTVEDCRKYRKKDFYRQGKALFGYKGSIKETMYRFKYANRREYAAFFAETAVDKYAEWIRQCDIDVIVPVPMHKRKRRERGYNQAECFGWQLSQKTGIPMARGLVRRVKNTEPLKQLGYVERKKNLDGAFQVLDSIVKYDHI
;
A
#
# COMPACT_ATOMS: atom_id res chain seq x y z
N MET A 1 14.43 -15.28 -25.55
CA MET A 1 14.83 -14.40 -24.42
C MET A 1 14.54 -14.98 -23.01
N GLY A 2 13.96 -16.19 -22.89
CA GLY A 2 13.50 -16.77 -21.59
C GLY A 2 14.59 -17.38 -20.69
N ARG A 3 15.50 -18.17 -21.24
CA ARG A 3 16.40 -19.06 -20.47
C ARG A 3 17.50 -18.30 -19.68
N PHE A 4 18.07 -17.25 -20.23
CA PHE A 4 19.08 -16.44 -19.56
C PHE A 4 18.50 -15.63 -18.38
N THR A 5 17.25 -15.18 -18.47
CA THR A 5 16.57 -14.47 -17.39
C THR A 5 16.18 -15.39 -16.23
N GLU A 6 15.90 -16.67 -16.48
CA GLU A 6 15.63 -17.66 -15.45
C GLU A 6 16.90 -18.02 -14.67
N ILE A 7 17.98 -18.36 -15.37
CA ILE A 7 19.27 -18.67 -14.74
C ILE A 7 19.79 -17.49 -13.90
N TYR A 8 19.63 -16.26 -14.39
CA TYR A 8 20.02 -15.06 -13.65
C TYR A 8 19.16 -14.86 -12.39
N ARG A 9 17.86 -15.14 -12.45
CA ARG A 9 16.97 -15.12 -11.28
C ARG A 9 17.33 -16.20 -10.25
N GLU A 10 17.65 -17.39 -10.69
CA GLU A 10 18.08 -18.49 -9.82
C GLU A 10 19.39 -18.15 -9.11
N LEU A 11 20.39 -17.63 -9.84
CA LEU A 11 21.66 -17.19 -9.26
C LEU A 11 21.48 -16.04 -8.27
N LEU A 12 20.62 -15.06 -8.59
CA LEU A 12 20.29 -14.01 -7.65
C LEU A 12 19.55 -14.53 -6.43
N GLY A 13 18.70 -15.55 -6.58
CA GLY A 13 18.01 -16.20 -5.48
C GLY A 13 18.95 -16.92 -4.51
N VAL A 14 20.08 -17.45 -5.00
CA VAL A 14 21.13 -18.07 -4.16
C VAL A 14 21.92 -17.01 -3.39
N ILE A 15 22.27 -15.89 -4.03
CA ILE A 15 23.05 -14.81 -3.39
C ILE A 15 22.16 -13.94 -2.47
N PHE A 16 20.92 -13.70 -2.88
CA PHE A 16 19.94 -12.90 -2.15
C PHE A 16 18.64 -13.70 -1.96
N PRO A 17 18.65 -14.74 -1.12
CA PRO A 17 17.47 -15.57 -0.91
C PRO A 17 16.31 -14.73 -0.38
N PRO A 18 15.06 -15.01 -0.83
CA PRO A 18 13.89 -14.30 -0.37
C PRO A 18 13.70 -14.49 1.14
N ARG A 19 13.13 -13.47 1.79
CA ARG A 19 12.94 -13.46 3.23
C ARG A 19 11.48 -13.33 3.61
N CYS A 20 11.11 -14.03 4.66
CA CYS A 20 9.78 -13.95 5.23
C CYS A 20 9.48 -12.53 5.74
N PRO A 21 8.39 -11.88 5.30
CA PRO A 21 8.06 -10.52 5.73
C PRO A 21 7.76 -10.41 7.23
N VAL A 22 7.38 -11.50 7.89
CA VAL A 22 7.03 -11.51 9.32
C VAL A 22 8.25 -11.65 10.22
N CYS A 23 9.11 -12.65 10.02
CA CYS A 23 10.27 -12.93 10.90
C CYS A 23 11.61 -12.48 10.31
N ASP A 24 11.67 -12.07 9.04
CA ASP A 24 12.89 -11.77 8.27
C ASP A 24 13.84 -12.97 8.08
N GLY A 25 13.42 -14.18 8.46
CA GLY A 25 14.15 -15.42 8.19
C GLY A 25 14.14 -15.76 6.70
N LEU A 26 15.11 -16.60 6.29
CA LEU A 26 15.19 -17.09 4.92
C LEU A 26 13.99 -17.97 4.61
N LEU A 27 13.42 -17.81 3.42
CA LEU A 27 12.39 -18.72 2.90
C LEU A 27 13.08 -19.91 2.21
N SER A 28 12.56 -21.12 2.43
CA SER A 28 12.96 -22.28 1.70
C SER A 28 12.40 -22.23 0.25
N PRO A 29 12.97 -22.98 -0.72
CA PRO A 29 12.43 -23.03 -2.08
C PRO A 29 10.97 -23.48 -2.17
N TYR A 30 10.46 -24.15 -1.15
CA TYR A 30 9.08 -24.65 -1.07
C TYR A 30 8.11 -23.68 -0.43
N GLU A 31 8.60 -22.58 0.16
CA GLU A 31 7.80 -21.54 0.80
C GLU A 31 7.69 -20.34 -0.12
N HIS A 32 6.49 -20.05 -0.57
CA HIS A 32 6.30 -19.08 -1.64
C HIS A 32 6.71 -17.64 -1.25
N LEU A 33 6.09 -17.05 -0.24
CA LEU A 33 6.37 -15.64 0.18
C LEU A 33 6.39 -15.45 1.68
N ILE A 34 6.00 -16.44 2.47
CA ILE A 34 5.88 -16.37 3.93
C ILE A 34 5.94 -17.78 4.51
N HIS A 35 6.55 -17.94 5.69
CA HIS A 35 6.48 -19.21 6.42
C HIS A 35 5.05 -19.48 6.88
N SER A 36 4.62 -20.74 6.85
CA SER A 36 3.27 -21.15 7.27
C SER A 36 2.94 -20.74 8.72
N ASP A 37 3.91 -20.86 9.64
CA ASP A 37 3.71 -20.45 11.04
C ASP A 37 3.72 -18.92 11.22
N CYS A 38 4.38 -18.19 10.33
CA CYS A 38 4.35 -16.74 10.34
C CYS A 38 3.04 -16.18 9.83
N GLN A 39 2.39 -16.88 8.90
CA GLN A 39 1.07 -16.49 8.40
C GLN A 39 0.02 -16.48 9.53
N LYS A 40 0.08 -17.43 10.45
CA LYS A 40 -0.80 -17.51 11.63
C LYS A 40 -0.64 -16.31 12.61
N LYS A 41 0.50 -15.61 12.56
CA LYS A 41 0.78 -14.42 13.39
C LYS A 41 0.24 -13.12 12.82
N LEU A 42 -0.30 -13.15 11.61
CA LEU A 42 -0.87 -11.98 10.96
C LEU A 42 -2.26 -11.66 11.53
N ILE A 43 -2.47 -10.41 11.88
CA ILE A 43 -3.75 -9.92 12.36
C ILE A 43 -4.58 -9.50 11.16
N GLU A 44 -5.46 -10.38 10.73
CA GLU A 44 -6.37 -10.09 9.62
C GLU A 44 -7.40 -9.02 9.99
N ILE A 45 -7.85 -8.31 8.98
CA ILE A 45 -8.98 -7.40 9.09
C ILE A 45 -10.26 -8.23 9.20
N LYS A 46 -10.97 -8.08 10.32
CA LYS A 46 -12.25 -8.73 10.60
C LYS A 46 -13.40 -7.76 10.39
N GLN A 47 -14.55 -8.29 9.98
CA GLN A 47 -15.81 -7.56 9.97
C GLN A 47 -16.25 -7.22 11.41
N PRO A 48 -16.98 -6.10 11.61
CA PRO A 48 -17.34 -5.09 10.60
C PRO A 48 -16.15 -4.16 10.24
N VAL A 49 -16.16 -3.65 9.01
CA VAL A 49 -15.12 -2.75 8.51
C VAL A 49 -15.68 -1.39 8.13
N CYS A 50 -14.84 -0.38 8.29
CA CYS A 50 -15.12 0.98 7.83
C CYS A 50 -15.36 0.99 6.31
N LEU A 51 -16.52 1.45 5.87
CA LEU A 51 -16.91 1.51 4.46
C LEU A 51 -15.98 2.39 3.63
N ARG A 52 -15.28 3.34 4.27
CA ARG A 52 -14.36 4.23 3.58
C ARG A 52 -12.93 3.69 3.48
N CYS A 53 -12.30 3.25 4.58
CA CYS A 53 -10.88 2.90 4.61
C CYS A 53 -10.58 1.43 4.84
N GLY A 54 -11.59 0.59 5.05
CA GLY A 54 -11.44 -0.86 5.25
C GLY A 54 -10.84 -1.30 6.59
N LYS A 55 -10.60 -0.39 7.54
CA LYS A 55 -10.18 -0.78 8.90
C LYS A 55 -11.34 -1.45 9.64
N THR A 56 -11.05 -2.42 10.51
CA THR A 56 -12.03 -2.94 11.47
C THR A 56 -12.62 -1.81 12.32
N VAL A 57 -13.93 -1.81 12.52
CA VAL A 57 -14.66 -0.93 13.46
C VAL A 57 -15.21 -1.74 14.63
N ILE A 58 -15.57 -1.06 15.72
CA ILE A 58 -15.91 -1.72 16.99
C ILE A 58 -17.28 -2.42 16.92
N ALA A 59 -18.22 -1.87 16.17
CA ALA A 59 -19.58 -2.39 16.08
C ALA A 59 -20.16 -2.20 14.66
N GLU A 60 -21.07 -3.10 14.27
CA GLU A 60 -21.75 -3.08 12.96
C GLU A 60 -22.51 -1.78 12.67
N ARG A 61 -23.03 -1.13 13.70
CA ARG A 61 -23.69 0.19 13.59
C ARG A 61 -22.75 1.32 13.15
N HIS A 62 -21.44 1.11 13.14
CA HIS A 62 -20.47 2.12 12.73
C HIS A 62 -20.06 1.92 11.27
N GLU A 63 -20.68 2.65 10.37
CA GLU A 63 -20.29 2.66 8.95
C GLU A 63 -18.86 3.15 8.73
N TYR A 64 -18.39 4.08 9.58
CA TYR A 64 -17.07 4.72 9.45
C TYR A 64 -16.28 4.63 10.75
N CYS A 65 -14.96 4.46 10.65
CA CYS A 65 -14.07 4.69 11.78
C CYS A 65 -14.00 6.19 12.12
N ASP A 66 -13.56 6.55 13.33
CA ASP A 66 -13.56 7.94 13.81
C ASP A 66 -12.86 8.92 12.86
N ASP A 67 -11.68 8.55 12.30
CA ASP A 67 -10.96 9.39 11.35
C ASP A 67 -11.77 9.64 10.06
N CYS A 68 -12.42 8.58 9.54
CA CYS A 68 -13.21 8.69 8.32
C CYS A 68 -14.52 9.43 8.54
N ARG A 69 -15.17 9.25 9.70
CA ARG A 69 -16.38 9.97 10.09
C ARG A 69 -16.12 11.48 10.12
N ARG A 70 -15.06 11.92 10.80
CA ARG A 70 -14.66 13.34 10.80
C ARG A 70 -14.43 13.91 9.41
N THR A 71 -13.81 13.10 8.53
CA THR A 71 -13.57 13.53 7.14
C THR A 71 -14.88 13.72 6.37
N VAL A 72 -15.82 12.77 6.49
CA VAL A 72 -17.14 12.84 5.84
C VAL A 72 -17.95 14.03 6.38
N GLU A 73 -17.94 14.25 7.68
CA GLU A 73 -18.58 15.39 8.34
C GLU A 73 -17.99 16.73 7.84
N ASP A 74 -16.65 16.82 7.74
CA ASP A 74 -15.97 18.00 7.19
C ASP A 74 -16.37 18.26 5.72
N CYS A 75 -16.42 17.21 4.89
CA CYS A 75 -16.84 17.34 3.50
C CYS A 75 -18.28 17.85 3.38
N ARG A 76 -19.20 17.34 4.19
CA ARG A 76 -20.59 17.79 4.25
C ARG A 76 -20.69 19.25 4.72
N LYS A 77 -20.04 19.58 5.84
CA LYS A 77 -20.06 20.91 6.46
C LYS A 77 -19.53 22.00 5.53
N TYR A 78 -18.44 21.71 4.82
CA TYR A 78 -17.78 22.71 3.95
C TYR A 78 -18.15 22.55 2.47
N ARG A 79 -19.15 21.75 2.12
CA ARG A 79 -19.61 21.45 0.75
C ARG A 79 -18.45 21.05 -0.18
N LYS A 80 -17.46 20.33 0.33
CA LYS A 80 -16.31 19.85 -0.45
C LYS A 80 -16.67 18.55 -1.15
N LYS A 81 -16.26 18.42 -2.40
CA LYS A 81 -16.36 17.14 -3.12
C LYS A 81 -15.45 16.11 -2.43
N ASP A 82 -15.99 14.92 -2.18
CA ASP A 82 -15.23 13.78 -1.73
C ASP A 82 -14.98 12.85 -2.94
N PHE A 83 -13.77 12.93 -3.47
CA PHE A 83 -13.35 12.11 -4.62
C PHE A 83 -12.87 10.71 -4.21
N TYR A 84 -12.70 10.48 -2.92
CA TYR A 84 -12.25 9.19 -2.43
C TYR A 84 -13.43 8.24 -2.28
N ARG A 85 -13.45 7.19 -3.09
CA ARG A 85 -14.56 6.23 -3.13
C ARG A 85 -14.48 5.21 -2.00
N GLN A 86 -13.44 4.40 -1.98
CA GLN A 86 -13.24 3.37 -0.96
C GLN A 86 -11.78 2.94 -0.86
N GLY A 87 -11.34 2.55 0.33
CA GLY A 87 -10.05 1.89 0.56
C GLY A 87 -10.23 0.49 1.14
N LYS A 88 -9.26 -0.34 0.93
CA LYS A 88 -9.16 -1.69 1.50
C LYS A 88 -7.93 -1.78 2.40
N ALA A 89 -8.05 -2.52 3.49
CA ALA A 89 -6.95 -2.78 4.39
C ALA A 89 -6.65 -4.28 4.42
N LEU A 90 -5.37 -4.65 4.33
CA LEU A 90 -4.96 -6.06 4.32
C LEU A 90 -4.88 -6.61 5.73
N PHE A 91 -4.21 -5.88 6.62
CA PHE A 91 -3.91 -6.33 7.98
C PHE A 91 -4.12 -5.22 9.00
N GLY A 92 -4.35 -5.61 10.25
CA GLY A 92 -4.28 -4.72 11.39
C GLY A 92 -2.84 -4.23 11.62
N TYR A 93 -2.63 -2.92 11.76
CA TYR A 93 -1.31 -2.33 11.96
C TYR A 93 -0.83 -2.51 13.41
N LYS A 94 -0.64 -3.76 13.82
CA LYS A 94 -0.19 -4.19 15.17
C LYS A 94 0.78 -5.36 15.03
N GLY A 95 1.50 -5.67 16.10
CA GLY A 95 2.39 -6.83 16.18
C GLY A 95 3.36 -6.93 15.00
N SER A 96 3.45 -8.10 14.41
CA SER A 96 4.37 -8.45 13.32
C SER A 96 4.26 -7.54 12.10
N ILE A 97 3.05 -7.09 11.73
CA ILE A 97 2.87 -6.17 10.59
C ILE A 97 3.54 -4.82 10.81
N LYS A 98 3.57 -4.31 12.04
CA LYS A 98 4.28 -3.07 12.36
C LYS A 98 5.78 -3.20 12.11
N GLU A 99 6.37 -4.33 12.48
CA GLU A 99 7.79 -4.66 12.26
C GLU A 99 8.07 -4.91 10.78
N THR A 100 7.22 -5.68 10.09
CA THR A 100 7.29 -5.88 8.64
C THR A 100 7.31 -4.56 7.89
N MET A 101 6.40 -3.65 8.23
CA MET A 101 6.35 -2.32 7.61
C MET A 101 7.54 -1.43 7.96
N TYR A 102 8.15 -1.62 9.12
CA TYR A 102 9.40 -0.96 9.47
C TYR A 102 10.54 -1.46 8.59
N ARG A 103 10.74 -2.78 8.47
CA ARG A 103 11.75 -3.39 7.60
C ARG A 103 11.52 -3.02 6.14
N PHE A 104 10.28 -3.06 5.65
CA PHE A 104 9.91 -2.62 4.32
C PHE A 104 10.22 -1.14 4.05
N LYS A 105 10.31 -0.29 5.06
CA LYS A 105 10.64 1.14 4.93
C LYS A 105 12.12 1.44 5.11
N TYR A 106 12.84 0.69 5.95
CA TYR A 106 14.14 1.12 6.43
C TYR A 106 15.24 0.06 6.32
N ALA A 107 14.91 -1.21 6.08
CA ALA A 107 15.88 -2.30 5.95
C ALA A 107 16.03 -2.82 4.50
N ASN A 108 15.66 -2.02 3.50
CA ASN A 108 15.76 -2.34 2.07
C ASN A 108 15.07 -3.65 1.64
N ARG A 109 13.99 -4.04 2.32
CA ARG A 109 13.22 -5.27 2.04
C ARG A 109 12.16 -5.02 0.95
N ARG A 110 12.59 -4.70 -0.26
CA ARG A 110 11.70 -4.41 -1.41
C ARG A 110 10.86 -5.60 -1.80
N GLU A 111 11.39 -6.81 -1.63
CA GLU A 111 10.75 -8.09 -1.92
C GLU A 111 9.43 -8.29 -1.16
N TYR A 112 9.26 -7.67 0.00
CA TYR A 112 8.00 -7.74 0.75
C TYR A 112 6.79 -7.17 -0.02
N ALA A 113 7.05 -6.35 -1.05
CA ALA A 113 6.00 -5.84 -1.92
C ALA A 113 5.22 -6.97 -2.62
N ALA A 114 5.90 -8.07 -2.99
CA ALA A 114 5.27 -9.23 -3.62
C ALA A 114 4.26 -9.90 -2.69
N PHE A 115 4.63 -10.11 -1.42
CA PHE A 115 3.73 -10.65 -0.40
C PHE A 115 2.47 -9.79 -0.22
N PHE A 116 2.63 -8.47 -0.08
CA PHE A 116 1.49 -7.58 0.07
C PHE A 116 0.60 -7.54 -1.17
N ALA A 117 1.18 -7.58 -2.36
CA ALA A 117 0.41 -7.55 -3.61
C ALA A 117 -0.35 -8.86 -3.83
N GLU A 118 0.26 -10.02 -3.55
CA GLU A 118 -0.41 -11.31 -3.61
C GLU A 118 -1.57 -11.36 -2.63
N THR A 119 -1.34 -11.03 -1.36
CA THR A 119 -2.41 -10.96 -0.36
C THR A 119 -3.54 -10.00 -0.77
N ALA A 120 -3.21 -8.87 -1.45
CA ALA A 120 -4.22 -7.94 -1.92
C ALA A 120 -5.09 -8.53 -3.04
N VAL A 121 -4.46 -9.24 -3.98
CA VAL A 121 -5.18 -9.91 -5.07
C VAL A 121 -6.02 -11.06 -4.53
N ASP A 122 -5.45 -11.93 -3.70
CA ASP A 122 -6.18 -13.07 -3.11
C ASP A 122 -7.44 -12.60 -2.35
N LYS A 123 -7.31 -11.50 -1.62
CA LYS A 123 -8.40 -11.01 -0.77
C LYS A 123 -9.42 -10.14 -1.50
N TYR A 124 -9.00 -9.43 -2.54
CA TYR A 124 -9.79 -8.36 -3.15
C TYR A 124 -9.88 -8.44 -4.68
N ALA A 125 -9.55 -9.57 -5.33
CA ALA A 125 -9.60 -9.71 -6.78
C ALA A 125 -10.96 -9.33 -7.37
N GLU A 126 -12.05 -9.80 -6.76
CA GLU A 126 -13.41 -9.50 -7.21
C GLU A 126 -13.72 -8.00 -7.09
N TRP A 127 -13.38 -7.39 -5.95
CA TRP A 127 -13.57 -5.96 -5.76
C TRP A 127 -12.73 -5.12 -6.73
N ILE A 128 -11.47 -5.53 -7.00
CA ILE A 128 -10.58 -4.86 -7.97
C ILE A 128 -11.21 -4.90 -9.36
N ARG A 129 -11.76 -6.05 -9.79
CA ARG A 129 -12.45 -6.18 -11.08
C ARG A 129 -13.70 -5.30 -11.17
N GLN A 130 -14.52 -5.28 -10.11
CA GLN A 130 -15.75 -4.47 -10.06
C GLN A 130 -15.49 -2.95 -10.05
N CYS A 131 -14.28 -2.53 -9.65
CA CYS A 131 -13.92 -1.11 -9.63
C CYS A 131 -13.59 -0.54 -11.01
N ASP A 132 -13.39 -1.39 -12.03
CA ASP A 132 -13.04 -1.00 -13.40
C ASP A 132 -11.87 0.02 -13.44
N ILE A 133 -10.76 -0.37 -12.82
CA ILE A 133 -9.62 0.52 -12.59
C ILE A 133 -8.79 0.68 -13.87
N ASP A 134 -8.64 1.90 -14.35
CA ASP A 134 -7.85 2.24 -15.54
C ASP A 134 -6.34 2.20 -15.26
N VAL A 135 -5.94 2.64 -14.06
CA VAL A 135 -4.52 2.83 -13.75
C VAL A 135 -4.24 2.78 -12.26
N ILE A 136 -3.10 2.19 -11.90
CA ILE A 136 -2.56 2.21 -10.54
C ILE A 136 -1.63 3.43 -10.41
N VAL A 137 -1.94 4.32 -9.47
CA VAL A 137 -1.12 5.50 -9.19
C VAL A 137 -0.48 5.38 -7.81
N PRO A 138 0.82 5.10 -7.71
CA PRO A 138 1.48 4.98 -6.43
C PRO A 138 1.63 6.34 -5.74
N VAL A 139 1.29 6.42 -4.46
CA VAL A 139 1.49 7.64 -3.66
C VAL A 139 2.96 8.05 -3.69
N PRO A 140 3.29 9.26 -4.15
CA PRO A 140 4.67 9.67 -4.33
C PRO A 140 5.35 10.00 -3.00
N MET A 141 6.66 9.76 -3.00
CA MET A 141 7.56 10.15 -1.92
C MET A 141 8.37 11.40 -2.31
N HIS A 142 8.66 12.28 -1.35
CA HIS A 142 9.52 13.43 -1.61
C HIS A 142 10.94 12.99 -2.01
N LYS A 143 11.58 13.70 -2.96
CA LYS A 143 12.89 13.35 -3.52
C LYS A 143 13.97 13.10 -2.46
N ARG A 144 14.02 13.91 -1.40
CA ARG A 144 14.96 13.74 -0.29
C ARG A 144 14.77 12.39 0.41
N LYS A 145 13.54 12.07 0.81
CA LYS A 145 13.22 10.77 1.46
C LYS A 145 13.45 9.58 0.54
N ARG A 146 13.27 9.75 -0.79
CA ARG A 146 13.57 8.71 -1.77
C ARG A 146 15.07 8.43 -1.85
N ARG A 147 15.93 9.48 -1.80
CA ARG A 147 17.39 9.30 -1.78
C ARG A 147 17.85 8.60 -0.50
N GLU A 148 17.34 9.01 0.66
CA GLU A 148 17.66 8.41 1.96
C GLU A 148 17.24 6.93 2.04
N ARG A 149 16.09 6.56 1.46
CA ARG A 149 15.49 5.22 1.54
C ARG A 149 15.88 4.31 0.37
N GLY A 150 16.31 4.88 -0.76
CA GLY A 150 16.66 4.17 -1.98
C GLY A 150 15.46 3.79 -2.87
N TYR A 151 14.23 3.77 -2.36
CA TYR A 151 13.02 3.39 -3.11
C TYR A 151 11.73 3.93 -2.49
N ASN A 152 10.64 3.88 -3.26
CA ASN A 152 9.28 4.18 -2.80
C ASN A 152 8.50 2.87 -2.64
N GLN A 153 8.02 2.57 -1.43
CA GLN A 153 7.27 1.34 -1.12
C GLN A 153 5.97 1.25 -1.92
N ALA A 154 5.29 2.38 -2.12
CA ALA A 154 4.05 2.41 -2.91
C ALA A 154 4.31 2.07 -4.38
N GLU A 155 5.46 2.48 -4.94
CA GLU A 155 5.87 2.08 -6.29
C GLU A 155 6.19 0.58 -6.37
N CYS A 156 6.90 0.03 -5.39
CA CYS A 156 7.20 -1.41 -5.34
C CYS A 156 5.91 -2.23 -5.26
N PHE A 157 5.00 -1.84 -4.36
CA PHE A 157 3.70 -2.50 -4.21
C PHE A 157 2.84 -2.35 -5.47
N GLY A 158 2.70 -1.13 -6.01
CA GLY A 158 1.92 -0.87 -7.20
C GLY A 158 2.42 -1.62 -8.44
N TRP A 159 3.76 -1.77 -8.57
CA TRP A 159 4.33 -2.56 -9.65
C TRP A 159 3.98 -4.05 -9.54
N GLN A 160 4.13 -4.63 -8.35
CA GLN A 160 3.74 -6.02 -8.10
C GLN A 160 2.24 -6.25 -8.34
N LEU A 161 1.41 -5.31 -7.89
CA LEU A 161 -0.04 -5.36 -8.11
C LEU A 161 -0.37 -5.28 -9.61
N SER A 162 0.28 -4.39 -10.35
CA SER A 162 0.15 -4.27 -11.81
C SER A 162 0.47 -5.57 -12.53
N GLN A 163 1.58 -6.24 -12.14
CA GLN A 163 1.96 -7.53 -12.72
C GLN A 163 0.92 -8.63 -12.47
N LYS A 164 0.25 -8.61 -11.32
CA LYS A 164 -0.74 -9.63 -10.93
C LYS A 164 -2.14 -9.37 -11.48
N THR A 165 -2.51 -8.11 -11.69
CA THR A 165 -3.86 -7.72 -12.12
C THR A 165 -3.96 -7.37 -13.60
N GLY A 166 -2.82 -7.11 -14.27
CA GLY A 166 -2.78 -6.58 -15.62
C GLY A 166 -3.09 -5.08 -15.70
N ILE A 167 -3.50 -4.43 -14.62
CA ILE A 167 -3.80 -3.00 -14.59
C ILE A 167 -2.49 -2.21 -14.72
N PRO A 168 -2.36 -1.28 -15.68
CA PRO A 168 -1.14 -0.54 -15.88
C PRO A 168 -0.81 0.36 -14.70
N MET A 169 0.47 0.51 -14.37
CA MET A 169 0.92 1.45 -13.34
C MET A 169 1.53 2.70 -13.97
N ALA A 170 1.00 3.88 -13.64
CA ALA A 170 1.53 5.16 -14.08
C ALA A 170 2.31 5.86 -12.96
N ARG A 171 3.61 6.00 -13.18
CA ARG A 171 4.49 6.80 -12.31
C ARG A 171 4.45 8.26 -12.76
N GLY A 172 4.51 9.17 -11.79
CA GLY A 172 4.69 10.60 -12.07
C GLY A 172 3.42 11.39 -12.32
N LEU A 173 2.23 10.79 -12.43
CA LEU A 173 0.96 11.51 -12.50
C LEU A 173 0.71 12.39 -11.27
N VAL A 174 1.23 11.97 -10.14
CA VAL A 174 1.22 12.74 -8.90
C VAL A 174 2.65 12.92 -8.41
N ARG A 175 3.02 14.12 -8.01
CA ARG A 175 4.34 14.46 -7.46
C ARG A 175 4.20 14.99 -6.04
N ARG A 176 5.14 14.64 -5.17
CA ARG A 176 5.22 15.22 -3.83
C ARG A 176 6.24 16.36 -3.83
N VAL A 177 5.74 17.59 -3.72
CA VAL A 177 6.54 18.82 -3.86
C VAL A 177 7.05 19.34 -2.52
N LYS A 178 6.39 19.01 -1.39
CA LYS A 178 6.83 19.41 -0.04
C LYS A 178 7.46 18.24 0.73
N ASN A 179 8.57 18.51 1.42
CA ASN A 179 9.15 17.56 2.37
C ASN A 179 8.45 17.71 3.72
N THR A 180 7.32 17.04 3.86
CA THR A 180 6.48 17.11 5.06
C THR A 180 7.00 16.22 6.18
N GLU A 181 6.65 16.54 7.42
CA GLU A 181 6.96 15.73 8.60
C GLU A 181 6.23 14.37 8.58
N PRO A 182 6.75 13.38 9.35
CA PRO A 182 6.08 12.10 9.50
C PRO A 182 4.70 12.24 10.14
N LEU A 183 3.64 11.81 9.46
CA LEU A 183 2.25 11.93 9.91
C LEU A 183 1.95 11.18 11.22
N LYS A 184 2.82 10.24 11.63
CA LYS A 184 2.62 9.40 12.81
C LYS A 184 2.54 10.19 14.12
N GLN A 185 3.21 11.33 14.19
CA GLN A 185 3.30 12.19 15.38
C GLN A 185 2.25 13.32 15.40
N LEU A 186 1.46 13.44 14.33
CA LEU A 186 0.53 14.54 14.13
C LEU A 186 -0.92 14.12 14.42
N GLY A 187 -1.69 15.04 15.03
CA GLY A 187 -3.14 14.94 15.16
C GLY A 187 -3.88 15.08 13.83
N TYR A 188 -5.21 14.90 13.83
CA TYR A 188 -6.02 14.97 12.60
C TYR A 188 -5.89 16.31 11.86
N VAL A 189 -6.02 17.43 12.58
CA VAL A 189 -5.94 18.78 12.00
C VAL A 189 -4.54 19.09 11.47
N GLU A 190 -3.52 18.71 12.24
CA GLU A 190 -2.11 18.90 11.85
C GLU A 190 -1.74 18.08 10.61
N ARG A 191 -2.21 16.83 10.51
CA ARG A 191 -2.02 16.00 9.29
C ARG A 191 -2.58 16.69 8.06
N LYS A 192 -3.77 17.30 8.16
CA LYS A 192 -4.41 18.01 7.07
C LYS A 192 -3.58 19.23 6.64
N LYS A 193 -3.15 20.06 7.59
CA LYS A 193 -2.27 21.22 7.33
C LYS A 193 -0.93 20.80 6.74
N ASN A 194 -0.31 19.74 7.26
CA ASN A 194 0.99 19.24 6.81
C ASN A 194 0.94 18.69 5.37
N LEU A 195 -0.21 18.17 4.92
CA LEU A 195 -0.41 17.67 3.57
C LEU A 195 -0.94 18.71 2.59
N ASP A 196 -1.36 19.86 3.07
CA ASP A 196 -1.91 20.91 2.21
C ASP A 196 -0.86 21.44 1.23
N GLY A 197 -1.21 21.39 -0.07
CA GLY A 197 -0.30 21.70 -1.16
C GLY A 197 0.99 20.84 -1.21
N ALA A 198 1.00 19.66 -0.55
CA ALA A 198 2.15 18.77 -0.58
C ALA A 198 2.24 17.92 -1.86
N PHE A 199 1.15 17.83 -2.59
CA PHE A 199 1.05 17.06 -3.82
C PHE A 199 0.69 17.95 -5.01
N GLN A 200 1.29 17.68 -6.13
CA GLN A 200 0.95 18.27 -7.43
C GLN A 200 0.48 17.14 -8.35
N VAL A 201 -0.68 17.31 -8.94
CA VAL A 201 -1.24 16.40 -9.94
C VAL A 201 -0.89 16.96 -11.32
N LEU A 202 -0.51 16.10 -12.25
CA LEU A 202 -0.23 16.50 -13.64
C LEU A 202 -1.51 16.39 -14.48
N ASP A 203 -1.66 17.27 -15.47
CA ASP A 203 -2.84 17.33 -16.33
C ASP A 203 -3.11 16.03 -17.09
N SER A 204 -2.09 15.23 -17.36
CA SER A 204 -2.22 13.90 -17.98
C SER A 204 -3.06 12.90 -17.19
N ILE A 205 -3.43 13.21 -15.93
CA ILE A 205 -4.31 12.36 -15.10
C ILE A 205 -5.76 12.35 -15.62
N VAL A 206 -6.20 13.42 -16.29
CA VAL A 206 -7.58 13.58 -16.79
C VAL A 206 -8.00 12.53 -17.82
N LYS A 207 -7.08 11.77 -18.39
CA LYS A 207 -7.37 10.67 -19.31
C LYS A 207 -7.85 9.38 -18.62
N TYR A 208 -7.86 9.35 -17.31
CA TYR A 208 -8.28 8.20 -16.51
C TYR A 208 -9.53 8.56 -15.70
N ASP A 209 -10.53 7.72 -15.75
CA ASP A 209 -11.78 7.90 -15.01
C ASP A 209 -11.72 7.24 -13.65
N HIS A 210 -11.08 6.05 -13.56
CA HIS A 210 -10.95 5.27 -12.35
C HIS A 210 -9.48 5.02 -11.98
N ILE A 211 -9.05 5.55 -10.83
CA ILE A 211 -7.67 5.45 -10.33
C ILE A 211 -7.65 4.71 -8.99
#